data_8ec212c2c4cc0558f7744840fd955c10
#
_entry.id   8ec212c2c4cc0558f7744840fd955c10
#
_cell.length_a   1.000
_cell.length_b   1.000
_cell.length_c   1.000
_cell.angle_alpha   90.00
_cell.angle_beta   90.00
_cell.angle_gamma   90.00
#
_symmetry.space_group_name_H-M   'P 1'
#
loop_
_entity.id
_entity.type
_entity.pdbx_description
1 polymer ?
#
loop_
_entity_poly.entity_id
_entity_poly.type
_entity_poly.pdbx_seq_one_letter_code
_entity_poly.pdbx_strand_id
1 'polypeptide(L)'
;MTTPNLDSAPGRRYWRPAGSPHVEVLERRETLPFRGYSDLYAFAFQAASVPTRFQYRGRLHEVPPGAIILREPGETFGFADPSSVIILLVSPELISRVALEHFGNVKPVHWQTQVVRRSPFSEELLATIGALRNHSSHDANAVASGFIASCITQFREPMREAVSNDLPKAGLARARDMLHARYREPVTLLDLVLASESSSKQRLIRSFRLEFGLTPHQYLTHLRLSRARDLMRHGHDCREAAHAVGFYDQSQMNRHFIKHVGITPGVYAKASH
;
A
#
# COMPACT_ATOMS: atom_id res chain seq x y z
N MET A 1 -19.25 5.46 -21.13
CA MET A 1 -19.22 4.00 -20.96
C MET A 1 -18.70 3.70 -19.57
N THR A 2 -19.58 3.28 -18.67
CA THR A 2 -19.26 2.91 -17.29
C THR A 2 -18.32 1.71 -17.33
N THR A 3 -17.13 1.84 -16.75
CA THR A 3 -16.23 0.73 -16.51
C THR A 3 -16.96 -0.40 -15.78
N PRO A 4 -16.85 -1.65 -16.19
CA PRO A 4 -17.56 -2.75 -15.56
C PRO A 4 -17.17 -2.80 -14.08
N ASN A 5 -18.19 -2.82 -13.23
CA ASN A 5 -18.08 -3.09 -11.80
C ASN A 5 -17.54 -4.52 -11.66
N LEU A 6 -16.23 -4.63 -11.47
CA LEU A 6 -15.55 -5.92 -11.32
C LEU A 6 -15.83 -6.43 -9.92
N ASP A 7 -16.97 -7.07 -9.73
CA ASP A 7 -17.32 -7.78 -8.51
C ASP A 7 -16.25 -8.82 -8.21
N SER A 8 -15.38 -8.47 -7.31
CA SER A 8 -14.40 -9.32 -6.66
C SER A 8 -15.08 -10.09 -5.51
N ALA A 9 -14.36 -10.96 -4.84
CA ALA A 9 -14.84 -11.74 -3.70
C ALA A 9 -15.77 -10.92 -2.77
N PRO A 10 -16.80 -11.53 -2.17
CA PRO A 10 -17.80 -10.80 -1.38
C PRO A 10 -17.14 -9.88 -0.35
N GLY A 11 -17.45 -8.59 -0.41
CA GLY A 11 -16.91 -7.56 0.48
C GLY A 11 -15.69 -6.78 -0.03
N ARG A 12 -15.27 -6.97 -1.29
CA ARG A 12 -14.18 -6.20 -1.90
C ARG A 12 -14.61 -5.66 -3.25
N ARG A 13 -14.35 -4.36 -3.50
CA ARG A 13 -14.54 -3.69 -4.80
C ARG A 13 -13.27 -2.94 -5.15
N TYR A 14 -12.84 -3.09 -6.39
CA TYR A 14 -11.67 -2.40 -6.91
C TYR A 14 -12.03 -1.70 -8.22
N TRP A 15 -11.58 -0.49 -8.38
CA TRP A 15 -11.69 0.22 -9.66
C TRP A 15 -10.57 1.24 -9.82
N ARG A 16 -10.30 1.58 -11.05
CA ARG A 16 -9.36 2.61 -11.44
C ARG A 16 -10.08 3.58 -12.37
N PRO A 17 -9.90 4.90 -12.17
CA PRO A 17 -10.36 5.88 -13.14
C PRO A 17 -9.69 5.64 -14.49
N ALA A 18 -10.47 5.63 -15.58
CA ALA A 18 -9.92 5.42 -16.91
C ALA A 18 -8.85 6.48 -17.21
N GLY A 19 -7.73 6.06 -17.84
CA GLY A 19 -6.63 6.95 -18.21
C GLY A 19 -5.74 7.46 -17.06
N SER A 20 -5.96 7.01 -15.81
CA SER A 20 -5.08 7.35 -14.69
C SER A 20 -4.31 6.13 -14.17
N PRO A 21 -3.04 5.95 -14.50
CA PRO A 21 -2.23 4.89 -13.92
C PRO A 21 -1.83 5.17 -12.46
N HIS A 22 -2.07 6.38 -11.99
CA HIS A 22 -1.58 6.88 -10.69
C HIS A 22 -2.58 6.75 -9.55
N VAL A 23 -3.86 6.47 -9.85
CA VAL A 23 -4.94 6.48 -8.86
C VAL A 23 -5.73 5.17 -8.92
N GLU A 24 -5.95 4.57 -7.76
CA GLU A 24 -6.77 3.37 -7.61
C GLU A 24 -7.72 3.55 -6.42
N VAL A 25 -8.91 2.97 -6.48
CA VAL A 25 -9.83 2.93 -5.34
C VAL A 25 -10.15 1.48 -4.99
N LEU A 26 -10.10 1.20 -3.71
CA LEU A 26 -10.40 -0.11 -3.15
C LEU A 26 -11.40 0.05 -2.01
N GLU A 27 -12.57 -0.57 -2.14
CA GLU A 27 -13.48 -0.79 -1.04
C GLU A 27 -13.21 -2.19 -0.46
N ARG A 28 -13.05 -2.27 0.84
CA ARG A 28 -12.68 -3.51 1.50
C ARG A 28 -13.43 -3.69 2.80
N ARG A 29 -14.08 -4.85 2.93
CA ARG A 29 -14.67 -5.31 4.17
C ARG A 29 -14.02 -6.63 4.57
N GLU A 30 -13.34 -6.63 5.70
CA GLU A 30 -12.64 -7.80 6.24
C GLU A 30 -13.33 -8.26 7.51
N THR A 31 -13.60 -9.54 7.60
CA THR A 31 -14.16 -10.18 8.79
C THR A 31 -13.11 -10.79 9.71
N LEU A 32 -11.88 -10.89 9.22
CA LEU A 32 -10.72 -11.46 9.92
C LEU A 32 -9.57 -10.46 9.98
N PRO A 33 -8.65 -10.60 10.94
CA PRO A 33 -7.43 -9.80 10.98
C PRO A 33 -6.68 -9.90 9.65
N PHE A 34 -6.23 -8.76 9.15
CA PHE A 34 -5.54 -8.65 7.87
C PHE A 34 -4.20 -7.93 8.03
N ARG A 35 -3.19 -8.38 7.27
CA ARG A 35 -1.90 -7.72 7.14
C ARG A 35 -1.52 -7.60 5.69
N GLY A 36 -0.89 -6.50 5.32
CA GLY A 36 -0.47 -6.20 3.97
C GLY A 36 0.77 -5.31 3.90
N TYR A 37 1.18 -5.09 2.67
CA TYR A 37 2.26 -4.19 2.27
C TYR A 37 1.80 -3.44 1.02
N SER A 38 2.22 -2.20 0.85
CA SER A 38 1.90 -1.42 -0.35
C SER A 38 3.02 -0.47 -0.70
N ASP A 39 3.36 -0.37 -1.99
CA ASP A 39 4.26 0.65 -2.54
C ASP A 39 3.51 1.93 -2.95
N LEU A 40 2.23 2.05 -2.60
CA LEU A 40 1.41 3.22 -2.86
C LEU A 40 1.13 3.97 -1.56
N TYR A 41 1.02 5.28 -1.66
CA TYR A 41 0.35 6.06 -0.61
C TYR A 41 -1.10 5.61 -0.51
N ALA A 42 -1.63 5.59 0.71
CA ALA A 42 -3.02 5.22 0.92
C ALA A 42 -3.71 6.16 1.90
N PHE A 43 -4.89 6.59 1.49
CA PHE A 43 -5.81 7.39 2.27
C PHE A 43 -7.06 6.53 2.50
N ALA A 44 -7.16 5.92 3.70
CA ALA A 44 -8.23 4.95 3.97
C ALA A 44 -9.25 5.53 4.93
N PHE A 45 -10.48 5.74 4.46
CA PHE A 45 -11.62 6.12 5.27
C PHE A 45 -12.16 4.91 6.03
N GLN A 46 -12.28 5.05 7.36
CA GLN A 46 -12.88 4.03 8.23
C GLN A 46 -14.41 4.10 8.15
N ALA A 47 -14.99 3.16 7.43
CA ALA A 47 -16.44 3.10 7.19
C ALA A 47 -17.19 2.18 8.18
N ALA A 48 -16.50 1.45 9.07
CA ALA A 48 -17.15 0.66 10.10
C ALA A 48 -17.78 1.58 11.16
N SER A 49 -18.88 1.11 11.78
CA SER A 49 -19.61 1.83 12.83
C SER A 49 -18.95 1.76 14.20
N VAL A 50 -17.94 0.91 14.37
CA VAL A 50 -17.19 0.71 15.60
C VAL A 50 -15.71 1.02 15.39
N PRO A 51 -15.00 1.44 16.46
CA PRO A 51 -13.54 1.62 16.38
C PRO A 51 -12.85 0.31 16.01
N THR A 52 -11.74 0.42 15.26
CA THR A 52 -10.90 -0.73 14.90
C THR A 52 -9.45 -0.47 15.28
N ARG A 53 -8.71 -1.54 15.57
CA ARG A 53 -7.28 -1.44 15.87
C ARG A 53 -6.47 -1.65 14.60
N PHE A 54 -5.65 -0.66 14.30
CA PHE A 54 -4.79 -0.61 13.13
C PHE A 54 -3.32 -0.64 13.53
N GLN A 55 -2.57 -1.61 13.03
CA GLN A 55 -1.12 -1.72 13.25
C GLN A 55 -0.36 -1.12 12.08
N TYR A 56 0.55 -0.20 12.40
CA TYR A 56 1.40 0.49 11.42
C TYR A 56 2.73 0.89 12.05
N ARG A 57 3.86 0.62 11.37
CA ARG A 57 5.22 0.94 11.87
C ARG A 57 5.45 0.45 13.30
N GLY A 58 5.07 -0.79 13.59
CA GLY A 58 5.23 -1.39 14.91
C GLY A 58 4.31 -0.85 16.00
N ARG A 59 3.46 0.13 15.72
CA ARG A 59 2.53 0.74 16.67
C ARG A 59 1.10 0.29 16.39
N LEU A 60 0.32 0.18 17.47
CA LEU A 60 -1.11 -0.10 17.41
C LEU A 60 -1.87 1.22 17.62
N HIS A 61 -2.73 1.56 16.65
CA HIS A 61 -3.55 2.76 16.66
C HIS A 61 -5.02 2.36 16.81
N GLU A 62 -5.76 3.08 17.60
CA GLU A 62 -7.22 3.01 17.60
C GLU A 62 -7.76 3.97 16.53
N VAL A 63 -8.59 3.44 15.64
CA VAL A 63 -9.17 4.16 14.50
C VAL A 63 -10.68 4.26 14.71
N PRO A 64 -11.19 5.42 15.11
CA PRO A 64 -12.63 5.63 15.31
C PRO A 64 -13.38 5.64 13.97
N PRO A 65 -14.72 5.42 13.99
CA PRO A 65 -15.57 5.58 12.81
C PRO A 65 -15.40 6.94 12.13
N GLY A 66 -15.30 6.95 10.80
CA GLY A 66 -15.13 8.17 10.03
C GLY A 66 -13.72 8.78 10.01
N ALA A 67 -12.78 8.18 10.73
CA ALA A 67 -11.38 8.60 10.67
C ALA A 67 -10.71 8.19 9.35
N ILE A 68 -9.63 8.90 8.99
CA ILE A 68 -8.77 8.55 7.86
C ILE A 68 -7.46 7.98 8.38
N ILE A 69 -7.00 6.90 7.76
CA ILE A 69 -5.67 6.33 7.95
C ILE A 69 -4.78 6.81 6.81
N LEU A 70 -3.67 7.45 7.15
CA LEU A 70 -2.63 7.87 6.21
C LEU A 70 -1.49 6.86 6.21
N ARG A 71 -1.16 6.30 5.05
CA ARG A 71 -0.06 5.34 4.89
C ARG A 71 0.89 5.78 3.80
N GLU A 72 2.15 5.48 4.01
CA GLU A 72 3.25 5.73 3.07
C GLU A 72 3.61 4.47 2.30
N PRO A 73 4.25 4.60 1.12
CA PRO A 73 4.75 3.46 0.36
C PRO A 73 5.88 2.74 1.11
N GLY A 74 6.04 1.45 0.80
CA GLY A 74 7.13 0.64 1.37
C GLY A 74 6.87 0.11 2.77
N GLU A 75 5.70 0.40 3.36
CA GLU A 75 5.38 0.05 4.73
C GLU A 75 4.35 -1.09 4.84
N THR A 76 4.50 -1.86 5.90
CA THR A 76 3.53 -2.89 6.27
C THR A 76 2.45 -2.31 7.16
N PHE A 77 1.25 -2.87 7.04
CA PHE A 77 0.09 -2.45 7.83
C PHE A 77 -0.80 -3.64 8.16
N GLY A 78 -1.69 -3.48 9.13
CA GLY A 78 -2.67 -4.50 9.46
C GLY A 78 -3.85 -3.99 10.27
N PHE A 79 -4.98 -4.66 10.12
CA PHE A 79 -6.13 -4.51 11.02
C PHE A 79 -6.15 -5.71 11.95
N ALA A 80 -6.22 -5.45 13.24
CA ALA A 80 -6.33 -6.49 14.27
C ALA A 80 -7.77 -6.97 14.45
N ASP A 81 -8.72 -6.14 14.05
CA ASP A 81 -10.17 -6.37 14.17
C ASP A 81 -10.83 -6.42 12.77
N PRO A 82 -12.07 -6.91 12.66
CA PRO A 82 -12.88 -6.72 11.48
C PRO A 82 -12.92 -5.24 11.08
N SER A 83 -12.80 -4.97 9.80
CA SER A 83 -12.70 -3.59 9.30
C SER A 83 -13.51 -3.39 8.02
N SER A 84 -14.00 -2.17 7.83
CA SER A 84 -14.62 -1.72 6.59
C SER A 84 -13.97 -0.40 6.20
N VAL A 85 -13.27 -0.39 5.09
CA VAL A 85 -12.50 0.78 4.64
C VAL A 85 -12.74 1.07 3.17
N ILE A 86 -12.75 2.35 2.83
CA ILE A 86 -12.72 2.85 1.45
C ILE A 86 -11.37 3.53 1.28
N ILE A 87 -10.57 3.08 0.33
CA ILE A 87 -9.17 3.44 0.21
C ILE A 87 -8.91 4.11 -1.13
N LEU A 88 -8.39 5.32 -1.10
CA LEU A 88 -7.75 5.96 -2.25
C LEU A 88 -6.26 5.59 -2.20
N LEU A 89 -5.79 4.90 -3.22
CA LEU A 89 -4.39 4.54 -3.43
C LEU A 89 -3.80 5.47 -4.49
N VAL A 90 -2.64 6.03 -4.19
CA VAL A 90 -1.98 7.01 -5.07
C VAL A 90 -0.51 6.64 -5.26
N SER A 91 -0.04 6.71 -6.48
CA SER A 91 1.36 6.42 -6.78
C SER A 91 2.30 7.48 -6.20
N PRO A 92 3.54 7.08 -5.82
CA PRO A 92 4.56 8.03 -5.38
C PRO A 92 4.87 9.12 -6.40
N GLU A 93 4.75 8.81 -7.69
CA GLU A 93 5.00 9.75 -8.80
C GLU A 93 4.00 10.91 -8.78
N LEU A 94 2.69 10.62 -8.57
CA LEU A 94 1.68 11.68 -8.49
C LEU A 94 1.86 12.53 -7.23
N ILE A 95 2.13 11.90 -6.08
CA ILE A 95 2.43 12.64 -4.84
C ILE A 95 3.65 13.56 -5.02
N SER A 96 4.73 13.06 -5.64
CA SER A 96 5.95 13.84 -5.88
C SER A 96 5.70 15.00 -6.84
N ARG A 97 4.89 14.79 -7.88
CA ARG A 97 4.49 15.83 -8.83
C ARG A 97 3.72 16.95 -8.12
N VAL A 98 2.69 16.60 -7.35
CA VAL A 98 1.91 17.58 -6.59
C VAL A 98 2.78 18.33 -5.57
N ALA A 99 3.67 17.62 -4.89
CA ALA A 99 4.61 18.22 -3.95
C ALA A 99 5.57 19.20 -4.61
N LEU A 100 6.03 18.90 -5.82
CA LEU A 100 6.87 19.81 -6.60
C LEU A 100 6.10 21.03 -7.10
N GLU A 101 4.93 20.82 -7.69
CA GLU A 101 4.10 21.88 -8.30
C GLU A 101 3.61 22.91 -7.25
N HIS A 102 3.17 22.44 -6.09
CA HIS A 102 2.56 23.30 -5.09
C HIS A 102 3.53 23.80 -3.99
N PHE A 103 4.61 23.05 -3.73
CA PHE A 103 5.48 23.31 -2.58
C PHE A 103 6.98 23.38 -2.94
N GLY A 104 7.34 23.21 -4.22
CA GLY A 104 8.73 23.20 -4.68
C GLY A 104 9.56 22.05 -4.08
N ASN A 105 8.92 20.98 -3.59
CA ASN A 105 9.57 19.88 -2.88
C ASN A 105 9.75 18.65 -3.78
N VAL A 106 10.99 18.20 -3.90
CA VAL A 106 11.36 16.98 -4.66
C VAL A 106 11.60 15.75 -3.78
N LYS A 107 11.52 15.90 -2.45
CA LYS A 107 11.75 14.79 -1.51
C LYS A 107 10.47 13.98 -1.26
N PRO A 108 10.59 12.70 -0.85
CA PRO A 108 9.42 11.91 -0.43
C PRO A 108 8.59 12.63 0.65
N VAL A 109 7.27 12.49 0.54
CA VAL A 109 6.35 13.07 1.51
C VAL A 109 6.13 12.08 2.65
N HIS A 110 6.32 12.54 3.88
CA HIS A 110 6.06 11.77 5.10
C HIS A 110 4.93 12.43 5.89
N TRP A 111 4.15 11.60 6.59
CA TRP A 111 2.99 12.07 7.36
C TRP A 111 3.32 12.21 8.85
N GLN A 112 2.98 13.36 9.44
CA GLN A 112 3.11 13.61 10.89
C GLN A 112 2.24 12.66 11.73
N THR A 113 1.08 12.29 11.21
CA THR A 113 0.12 11.42 11.88
C THR A 113 -0.34 10.32 10.94
N GLN A 114 -0.67 9.17 11.50
CA GLN A 114 -1.20 8.01 10.78
C GLN A 114 -2.72 7.92 10.87
N VAL A 115 -3.34 8.56 11.85
CA VAL A 115 -4.79 8.56 12.05
C VAL A 115 -5.29 9.98 12.22
N VAL A 116 -6.11 10.42 11.28
CA VAL A 116 -6.81 11.70 11.31
C VAL A 116 -8.24 11.41 11.75
N ARG A 117 -8.65 11.94 12.91
CA ARG A 117 -10.03 11.79 13.38
C ARG A 117 -11.01 12.39 12.38
N ARG A 118 -12.28 11.96 12.46
CA ARG A 118 -13.34 12.51 11.59
C ARG A 118 -13.33 14.04 11.60
N SER A 119 -13.27 14.63 10.42
CA SER A 119 -13.11 16.06 10.18
C SER A 119 -13.65 16.41 8.80
N PRO A 120 -13.73 17.67 8.40
CA PRO A 120 -14.05 18.07 7.03
C PRO A 120 -13.18 17.38 5.98
N PHE A 121 -11.94 17.03 6.35
CA PHE A 121 -11.03 16.27 5.51
C PHE A 121 -11.52 14.85 5.18
N SER A 122 -12.28 14.22 6.08
CA SER A 122 -12.93 12.93 5.82
C SER A 122 -14.00 13.04 4.73
N GLU A 123 -14.75 14.13 4.72
CA GLU A 123 -15.76 14.41 3.70
C GLU A 123 -15.10 14.76 2.37
N GLU A 124 -13.97 15.48 2.38
CA GLU A 124 -13.18 15.81 1.19
C GLU A 124 -12.65 14.51 0.51
N LEU A 125 -12.14 13.54 1.28
CA LEU A 125 -11.74 12.24 0.74
C LEU A 125 -12.91 11.51 0.07
N LEU A 126 -14.06 11.45 0.74
CA LEU A 126 -15.24 10.77 0.18
C LEU A 126 -15.76 11.48 -1.08
N ALA A 127 -15.78 12.81 -1.07
CA ALA A 127 -16.16 13.63 -2.24
C ALA A 127 -15.18 13.37 -3.41
N THR A 128 -13.87 13.34 -3.14
CA THR A 128 -12.84 13.02 -4.14
C THR A 128 -13.07 11.64 -4.74
N ILE A 129 -13.31 10.61 -3.92
CA ILE A 129 -13.59 9.24 -4.39
C ILE A 129 -14.89 9.22 -5.22
N GLY A 130 -15.93 9.95 -4.79
CA GLY A 130 -17.19 10.10 -5.53
C GLY A 130 -16.99 10.77 -6.90
N ALA A 131 -16.20 11.84 -6.94
CA ALA A 131 -15.86 12.52 -8.18
C ALA A 131 -15.09 11.59 -9.13
N LEU A 132 -14.09 10.86 -8.63
CA LEU A 132 -13.31 9.89 -9.42
C LEU A 132 -14.18 8.78 -10.04
N ARG A 133 -15.34 8.44 -9.44
CA ARG A 133 -16.29 7.48 -10.01
C ARG A 133 -17.05 8.01 -11.22
N ASN A 134 -17.35 9.31 -11.20
CA ASN A 134 -18.28 9.93 -12.15
C ASN A 134 -17.60 10.64 -13.32
N HIS A 135 -16.28 10.84 -13.25
CA HIS A 135 -15.53 11.59 -14.27
C HIS A 135 -14.86 10.69 -15.32
N SER A 136 -14.83 11.19 -16.55
CA SER A 136 -14.02 10.64 -17.64
C SER A 136 -12.53 10.90 -17.41
N SER A 137 -11.69 10.13 -18.04
CA SER A 137 -10.26 9.91 -17.81
C SER A 137 -9.34 11.14 -17.70
N HIS A 138 -9.70 12.26 -18.28
CA HIS A 138 -8.79 13.42 -18.37
C HIS A 138 -8.62 14.18 -17.05
N ASP A 139 -9.59 14.08 -16.13
CA ASP A 139 -9.61 14.87 -14.90
C ASP A 139 -9.24 14.11 -13.63
N ALA A 140 -9.10 12.78 -13.70
CA ALA A 140 -8.86 11.95 -12.49
C ALA A 140 -7.60 12.33 -11.72
N ASN A 141 -6.51 12.65 -12.43
CA ASN A 141 -5.28 13.09 -11.78
C ASN A 141 -5.45 14.49 -11.15
N ALA A 142 -6.16 15.41 -11.82
CA ALA A 142 -6.44 16.74 -11.31
C ALA A 142 -7.33 16.68 -10.05
N VAL A 143 -8.39 15.87 -10.09
CA VAL A 143 -9.28 15.62 -8.93
C VAL A 143 -8.49 15.08 -7.74
N ALA A 144 -7.64 14.07 -7.96
CA ALA A 144 -6.80 13.53 -6.91
C ALA A 144 -5.75 14.54 -6.42
N SER A 145 -5.18 15.37 -7.32
CA SER A 145 -4.14 16.36 -6.97
C SER A 145 -4.65 17.41 -6.01
N GLY A 146 -5.89 17.87 -6.13
CA GLY A 146 -6.50 18.81 -5.17
C GLY A 146 -6.51 18.23 -3.75
N PHE A 147 -7.03 17.02 -3.58
CA PHE A 147 -7.04 16.32 -2.30
C PHE A 147 -5.61 16.07 -1.77
N ILE A 148 -4.68 15.64 -2.63
CA ILE A 148 -3.28 15.42 -2.25
C ILE A 148 -2.63 16.72 -1.76
N ALA A 149 -2.87 17.85 -2.41
CA ALA A 149 -2.35 19.15 -1.99
C ALA A 149 -2.88 19.55 -0.60
N SER A 150 -4.18 19.34 -0.33
CA SER A 150 -4.77 19.50 1.01
C SER A 150 -4.08 18.61 2.05
N CYS A 151 -3.83 17.32 1.72
CA CYS A 151 -3.12 16.39 2.59
C CYS A 151 -1.71 16.88 2.94
N ILE A 152 -0.94 17.28 1.93
CA ILE A 152 0.44 17.74 2.11
C ILE A 152 0.46 18.99 2.97
N THR A 153 -0.46 19.93 2.72
CA THR A 153 -0.55 21.18 3.50
C THR A 153 -0.79 20.92 4.98
N GLN A 154 -1.69 19.98 5.31
CA GLN A 154 -2.13 19.78 6.68
C GLN A 154 -1.28 18.77 7.45
N PHE A 155 -0.77 17.73 6.79
CA PHE A 155 -0.26 16.53 7.46
C PHE A 155 1.18 16.17 7.09
N ARG A 156 1.84 16.93 6.21
CA ARG A 156 3.25 16.68 5.88
C ARG A 156 4.13 16.91 7.11
N GLU A 157 4.98 15.94 7.40
CA GLU A 157 6.01 16.09 8.44
C GLU A 157 7.01 17.19 8.03
N PRO A 158 7.30 18.18 8.90
CA PRO A 158 8.42 19.10 8.67
C PRO A 158 9.70 18.28 8.57
N MET A 159 10.57 18.64 7.62
CA MET A 159 11.81 17.91 7.36
C MET A 159 12.63 17.75 8.64
N ARG A 160 12.65 16.53 9.20
CA ARG A 160 13.63 16.10 10.20
C ARG A 160 14.67 15.23 9.50
N GLU A 161 15.93 15.50 9.76
CA GLU A 161 16.98 14.54 9.45
C GLU A 161 16.71 13.25 10.27
N ALA A 162 16.58 12.13 9.57
CA ALA A 162 16.32 10.84 10.21
C ALA A 162 17.57 10.40 10.97
N VAL A 163 17.62 10.65 12.26
CA VAL A 163 18.57 10.03 13.17
C VAL A 163 17.91 8.78 13.77
N SER A 164 18.19 7.63 13.19
CA SER A 164 17.79 6.33 13.73
C SER A 164 18.99 5.68 14.42
N ASN A 165 19.02 5.71 15.74
CA ASN A 165 20.10 5.16 16.59
C ASN A 165 19.73 3.82 17.27
N ASP A 166 18.98 2.92 16.62
CA ASP A 166 18.63 1.63 17.17
C ASP A 166 19.38 0.47 16.48
N LEU A 167 20.51 0.07 17.06
CA LEU A 167 21.40 -1.02 16.58
C LEU A 167 20.71 -2.37 16.31
N PRO A 168 19.73 -2.87 17.10
CA PRO A 168 18.98 -4.08 16.74
C PRO A 168 18.14 -3.93 15.46
N LYS A 169 17.66 -2.73 15.17
CA LYS A 169 16.88 -2.41 13.97
C LYS A 169 17.75 -2.36 12.71
N ALA A 170 19.02 -2.03 12.80
CA ALA A 170 19.94 -1.97 11.66
C ALA A 170 20.11 -3.34 10.98
N GLY A 171 20.20 -4.43 11.74
CA GLY A 171 20.26 -5.79 11.18
C GLY A 171 19.00 -6.18 10.44
N LEU A 172 17.83 -5.88 11.01
CA LEU A 172 16.54 -6.14 10.35
C LEU A 172 16.34 -5.25 9.11
N ALA A 173 16.83 -4.01 9.14
CA ALA A 173 16.84 -3.13 7.99
C ALA A 173 17.70 -3.71 6.86
N ARG A 174 18.91 -4.21 7.15
CA ARG A 174 19.76 -4.89 6.15
C ARG A 174 19.04 -6.10 5.51
N ALA A 175 18.36 -6.93 6.34
CA ALA A 175 17.58 -8.05 5.80
C ALA A 175 16.43 -7.58 4.89
N ARG A 176 15.73 -6.53 5.27
CA ARG A 176 14.68 -5.90 4.43
C ARG A 176 15.27 -5.35 3.12
N ASP A 177 16.38 -4.62 3.21
CA ASP A 177 17.02 -4.00 2.05
C ASP A 177 17.55 -5.06 1.09
N MET A 178 18.04 -6.20 1.60
CA MET A 178 18.38 -7.36 0.78
C MET A 178 17.15 -7.92 0.05
N LEU A 179 15.98 -8.04 0.72
CA LEU A 179 14.74 -8.45 0.06
C LEU A 179 14.35 -7.50 -1.07
N HIS A 180 14.51 -6.18 -0.87
CA HIS A 180 14.26 -5.18 -1.90
C HIS A 180 15.25 -5.26 -3.06
N ALA A 181 16.53 -5.48 -2.79
CA ALA A 181 17.56 -5.59 -3.82
C ALA A 181 17.41 -6.87 -4.65
N ARG A 182 17.03 -7.98 -4.02
CA ARG A 182 17.04 -9.32 -4.62
C ARG A 182 15.65 -9.95 -4.75
N TYR A 183 14.56 -9.17 -4.79
CA TYR A 183 13.20 -9.71 -4.82
C TYR A 183 12.90 -10.63 -6.02
N ARG A 184 13.61 -10.48 -7.12
CA ARG A 184 13.48 -11.31 -8.32
C ARG A 184 14.11 -12.69 -8.16
N GLU A 185 15.07 -12.83 -7.26
CA GLU A 185 15.89 -14.01 -7.05
C GLU A 185 15.32 -14.90 -5.93
N PRO A 186 15.74 -16.17 -5.86
CA PRO A 186 15.53 -16.97 -4.67
C PRO A 186 16.36 -16.40 -3.50
N VAL A 187 15.70 -15.87 -2.49
CA VAL A 187 16.35 -15.42 -1.24
C VAL A 187 16.05 -16.44 -0.16
N THR A 188 17.09 -17.02 0.43
CA THR A 188 16.95 -18.01 1.50
C THR A 188 16.93 -17.35 2.88
N LEU A 189 16.39 -18.05 3.89
CA LEU A 189 16.48 -17.58 5.27
C LEU A 189 17.92 -17.48 5.77
N LEU A 190 18.84 -18.27 5.20
CA LEU A 190 20.24 -18.20 5.58
C LEU A 190 20.87 -16.89 5.10
N ASP A 191 20.59 -16.47 3.87
CA ASP A 191 21.04 -15.18 3.33
C ASP A 191 20.63 -14.03 4.25
N LEU A 192 19.38 -14.06 4.71
CA LEU A 192 18.83 -13.02 5.58
C LEU A 192 19.44 -13.08 7.01
N VAL A 193 19.73 -14.28 7.53
CA VAL A 193 20.43 -14.44 8.81
C VAL A 193 21.80 -13.82 8.74
N LEU A 194 22.54 -14.09 7.67
CA LEU A 194 23.88 -13.51 7.45
C LEU A 194 23.82 -11.99 7.32
N ALA A 195 22.91 -11.48 6.50
CA ALA A 195 22.74 -10.04 6.29
C ALA A 195 22.33 -9.28 7.57
N SER A 196 21.49 -9.90 8.39
CA SER A 196 21.01 -9.30 9.65
C SER A 196 21.91 -9.54 10.84
N GLU A 197 22.95 -10.39 10.69
CA GLU A 197 23.79 -10.88 11.81
C GLU A 197 22.94 -11.52 12.92
N SER A 198 21.83 -12.15 12.54
CA SER A 198 20.96 -12.81 13.51
C SER A 198 21.56 -14.14 13.97
N SER A 199 21.40 -14.49 15.24
CA SER A 199 21.96 -15.72 15.79
C SER A 199 21.26 -17.00 15.32
N SER A 200 20.06 -16.90 14.73
CA SER A 200 19.32 -18.05 14.19
C SER A 200 18.18 -17.63 13.25
N LYS A 201 17.72 -18.59 12.41
CA LYS A 201 16.56 -18.42 11.54
C LYS A 201 15.29 -18.08 12.32
N GLN A 202 15.06 -18.75 13.45
CA GLN A 202 13.88 -18.56 14.30
C GLN A 202 13.86 -17.15 14.91
N ARG A 203 15.01 -16.68 15.40
CA ARG A 203 15.15 -15.34 15.96
C ARG A 203 14.90 -14.28 14.89
N LEU A 204 15.49 -14.46 13.70
CA LEU A 204 15.24 -13.56 12.57
C LEU A 204 13.75 -13.48 12.24
N ILE A 205 13.08 -14.62 12.03
CA ILE A 205 11.64 -14.64 11.67
C ILE A 205 10.81 -13.93 12.73
N ARG A 206 11.07 -14.20 14.01
CA ARG A 206 10.34 -13.57 15.12
C ARG A 206 10.57 -12.06 15.18
N SER A 207 11.82 -11.62 15.12
CA SER A 207 12.18 -10.21 15.21
C SER A 207 11.71 -9.43 13.98
N PHE A 208 11.84 -10.00 12.77
CA PHE A 208 11.36 -9.43 11.54
C PHE A 208 9.83 -9.26 11.55
N ARG A 209 9.11 -10.28 12.07
CA ARG A 209 7.66 -10.20 12.22
C ARG A 209 7.22 -9.18 13.27
N LEU A 210 7.97 -9.01 14.35
CA LEU A 210 7.69 -7.98 15.36
C LEU A 210 7.90 -6.58 14.79
N GLU A 211 8.98 -6.37 14.04
CA GLU A 211 9.31 -5.05 13.46
C GLU A 211 8.41 -4.70 12.27
N PHE A 212 8.31 -5.60 11.29
CA PHE A 212 7.61 -5.33 10.02
C PHE A 212 6.21 -5.94 9.94
N GLY A 213 5.72 -6.61 10.98
CA GLY A 213 4.38 -7.22 10.99
C GLY A 213 4.22 -8.48 10.14
N LEU A 214 5.16 -8.81 9.28
CA LEU A 214 5.18 -9.96 8.37
C LEU A 214 6.44 -10.80 8.58
N THR A 215 6.37 -12.11 8.29
CA THR A 215 7.59 -12.90 8.18
C THR A 215 8.39 -12.49 6.92
N PRO A 216 9.70 -12.75 6.83
CA PRO A 216 10.50 -12.41 5.64
C PRO A 216 9.90 -12.94 4.33
N HIS A 217 9.42 -14.20 4.33
CA HIS A 217 8.78 -14.79 3.16
C HIS A 217 7.46 -14.10 2.78
N GLN A 218 6.62 -13.77 3.77
CA GLN A 218 5.40 -13.02 3.52
C GLN A 218 5.71 -11.63 2.97
N TYR A 219 6.71 -10.96 3.54
CA TYR A 219 7.17 -9.64 3.09
C TYR A 219 7.62 -9.70 1.62
N LEU A 220 8.48 -10.66 1.27
CA LEU A 220 8.93 -10.88 -0.12
C LEU A 220 7.76 -11.14 -1.07
N THR A 221 6.78 -11.94 -0.65
CA THR A 221 5.58 -12.21 -1.46
C THR A 221 4.80 -10.93 -1.74
N HIS A 222 4.57 -10.10 -0.72
CA HIS A 222 3.87 -8.82 -0.88
C HIS A 222 4.66 -7.83 -1.75
N LEU A 223 5.98 -7.77 -1.58
CA LEU A 223 6.86 -6.94 -2.40
C LEU A 223 6.77 -7.34 -3.88
N ARG A 224 6.86 -8.64 -4.18
CA ARG A 224 6.69 -9.16 -5.54
C ARG A 224 5.33 -8.81 -6.13
N LEU A 225 4.25 -8.97 -5.36
CA LEU A 225 2.90 -8.58 -5.79
C LEU A 225 2.78 -7.08 -6.09
N SER A 226 3.43 -6.25 -5.28
CA SER A 226 3.44 -4.80 -5.52
C SER A 226 4.18 -4.46 -6.82
N ARG A 227 5.34 -5.07 -7.06
CA ARG A 227 6.09 -4.90 -8.31
C ARG A 227 5.36 -5.47 -9.54
N ALA A 228 4.65 -6.60 -9.38
CA ALA A 228 3.82 -7.15 -10.45
C ALA A 228 2.67 -6.19 -10.83
N ARG A 229 2.02 -5.58 -9.83
CA ARG A 229 1.00 -4.56 -10.06
C ARG A 229 1.56 -3.38 -10.84
N ASP A 230 2.76 -2.93 -10.50
CA ASP A 230 3.42 -1.85 -11.20
C ASP A 230 3.69 -2.20 -12.67
N LEU A 231 4.25 -3.36 -12.96
CA LEU A 231 4.45 -3.83 -14.33
C LEU A 231 3.14 -3.92 -15.12
N MET A 232 2.08 -4.49 -14.53
CA MET A 232 0.78 -4.59 -15.18
C MET A 232 0.15 -3.20 -15.44
N ARG A 233 0.39 -2.20 -14.58
CA ARG A 233 -0.02 -0.82 -14.85
C ARG A 233 0.68 -0.21 -16.07
N HIS A 234 1.90 -0.65 -16.35
CA HIS A 234 2.68 -0.22 -17.50
C HIS A 234 2.49 -1.12 -18.75
N GLY A 235 1.46 -1.96 -18.74
CA GLY A 235 1.06 -2.72 -19.93
C GLY A 235 1.67 -4.12 -20.07
N HIS A 236 2.48 -4.57 -19.11
CA HIS A 236 2.97 -5.96 -19.13
C HIS A 236 1.84 -6.95 -18.88
N ASP A 237 1.89 -8.08 -19.56
CA ASP A 237 0.93 -9.15 -19.32
C ASP A 237 1.18 -9.85 -17.96
N CYS A 238 0.17 -10.62 -17.51
CA CYS A 238 0.23 -11.27 -16.19
C CYS A 238 1.34 -12.33 -16.10
N ARG A 239 1.68 -13.01 -17.19
CA ARG A 239 2.71 -14.04 -17.24
C ARG A 239 4.09 -13.41 -17.18
N GLU A 240 4.32 -12.39 -18.01
CA GLU A 240 5.55 -11.62 -18.00
C GLU A 240 5.79 -10.99 -16.63
N ALA A 241 4.77 -10.33 -16.06
CA ALA A 241 4.86 -9.74 -14.74
C ALA A 241 5.22 -10.76 -13.66
N ALA A 242 4.61 -11.97 -13.67
CA ALA A 242 4.91 -13.02 -12.72
C ALA A 242 6.39 -13.43 -12.74
N HIS A 243 6.93 -13.70 -13.94
CA HIS A 243 8.34 -14.09 -14.10
C HIS A 243 9.29 -12.95 -13.75
N ALA A 244 9.00 -11.72 -14.21
CA ALA A 244 9.85 -10.56 -13.97
C ALA A 244 10.03 -10.22 -12.49
N VAL A 245 9.06 -10.59 -11.62
CA VAL A 245 9.15 -10.33 -10.19
C VAL A 245 9.57 -11.54 -9.35
N GLY A 246 9.86 -12.69 -10.00
CA GLY A 246 10.43 -13.87 -9.34
C GLY A 246 9.40 -14.86 -8.79
N PHE A 247 8.15 -14.88 -9.26
CA PHE A 247 7.26 -16.02 -9.07
C PHE A 247 7.67 -17.18 -9.99
N TYR A 248 7.46 -18.40 -9.52
CA TYR A 248 7.76 -19.60 -10.33
C TYR A 248 6.89 -19.64 -11.59
N ASP A 249 5.59 -19.35 -11.45
CA ASP A 249 4.64 -19.29 -12.54
C ASP A 249 3.51 -18.28 -12.25
N GLN A 250 2.71 -18.01 -13.27
CA GLN A 250 1.53 -17.16 -13.18
C GLN A 250 0.51 -17.69 -12.18
N SER A 251 0.37 -19.02 -12.03
CA SER A 251 -0.61 -19.63 -11.13
C SER A 251 -0.27 -19.37 -9.67
N GLN A 252 1.02 -19.42 -9.33
CA GLN A 252 1.49 -19.04 -8.00
C GLN A 252 1.19 -17.56 -7.72
N MET A 253 1.51 -16.68 -8.66
CA MET A 253 1.19 -15.26 -8.53
C MET A 253 -0.32 -15.05 -8.36
N ASN A 254 -1.16 -15.69 -9.18
CA ASN A 254 -2.63 -15.55 -9.12
C ASN A 254 -3.18 -15.89 -7.74
N ARG A 255 -2.75 -17.00 -7.14
CA ARG A 255 -3.19 -17.40 -5.79
C ARG A 255 -2.89 -16.34 -4.74
N HIS A 256 -1.66 -15.82 -4.76
CA HIS A 256 -1.26 -14.75 -3.84
C HIS A 256 -1.96 -13.43 -4.16
N PHE A 257 -2.12 -13.09 -5.43
CA PHE A 257 -2.76 -11.87 -5.87
C PHE A 257 -4.23 -11.80 -5.41
N ILE A 258 -5.02 -12.86 -5.67
CA ILE A 258 -6.41 -12.94 -5.21
C ILE A 258 -6.48 -12.84 -3.68
N LYS A 259 -5.60 -13.56 -2.97
CA LYS A 259 -5.56 -13.54 -1.50
C LYS A 259 -5.31 -12.14 -0.93
N HIS A 260 -4.40 -11.38 -1.53
CA HIS A 260 -3.91 -10.13 -0.97
C HIS A 260 -4.53 -8.88 -1.61
N VAL A 261 -4.83 -8.91 -2.91
CA VAL A 261 -5.45 -7.79 -3.63
C VAL A 261 -6.98 -7.96 -3.68
N GLY A 262 -7.47 -9.19 -3.77
CA GLY A 262 -8.90 -9.50 -3.74
C GLY A 262 -9.54 -9.71 -5.11
N ILE A 263 -8.82 -9.45 -6.19
CA ILE A 263 -9.22 -9.67 -7.59
C ILE A 263 -8.16 -10.48 -8.31
N THR A 264 -8.45 -10.98 -9.50
CA THR A 264 -7.45 -11.68 -10.31
C THR A 264 -6.48 -10.67 -10.97
N PRO A 265 -5.23 -11.07 -11.27
CA PRO A 265 -4.29 -10.23 -12.03
C PRO A 265 -4.85 -9.81 -13.39
N GLY A 266 -5.58 -10.70 -14.08
CA GLY A 266 -6.18 -10.37 -15.38
C GLY A 266 -7.26 -9.28 -15.29
N VAL A 267 -8.07 -9.30 -14.24
CA VAL A 267 -9.03 -8.24 -13.93
C VAL A 267 -8.30 -6.93 -13.62
N TYR A 268 -7.24 -7.01 -12.81
CA TYR A 268 -6.41 -5.86 -12.45
C TYR A 268 -5.76 -5.21 -13.70
N ALA A 269 -5.16 -6.02 -14.58
CA ALA A 269 -4.53 -5.56 -15.81
C ALA A 269 -5.54 -4.88 -16.76
N LYS A 270 -6.74 -5.48 -16.95
CA LYS A 270 -7.78 -4.88 -17.79
C LYS A 270 -8.30 -3.54 -17.28
N ALA A 271 -8.32 -3.33 -15.96
CA ALA A 271 -8.66 -2.04 -15.38
C ALA A 271 -7.56 -0.99 -15.59
N SER A 272 -6.40 -1.38 -16.14
CA SER A 272 -5.25 -0.50 -16.40
C SER A 272 -5.22 0.03 -17.83
N HIS A 273 -6.05 -0.53 -18.70
CA HIS A 273 -6.23 -0.14 -20.10
C HIS A 273 -7.67 0.32 -20.33
#